data_54d72a19d1d52d25f050e4ceb9744895
#
_entry.id   54d72a19d1d52d25f050e4ceb9744895
#
_cell.length_a   1.000
_cell.length_b   1.000
_cell.length_c   1.000
_cell.angle_alpha   90.00
_cell.angle_beta   90.00
_cell.angle_gamma   90.00
#
_symmetry.space_group_name_H-M   'P 1'
#
loop_
_entity.id
_entity.type
_entity.pdbx_description
1 polymer ?
#
loop_
_entity_poly.entity_id
_entity_poly.type
_entity_poly.pdbx_seq_one_letter_code
_entity_poly.pdbx_strand_id
1 'polypeptide(L)'
;MNKTTKTLALLFTAGLVLAGCGQKQDSTATTQVQAKAETTTAAPTTATPTTAAPTTVAQAKNDMPADAKKTVFEASAKGGTETLTVYYKDDVLLKQETVEVYTLSQLEVENALEKLQNNTARTKETLKDFIGKGFEYNTEHKGDIFTITYSFDYTKIDLDKLKEKIPGLNLRDDKTLSYSAFKEGLLKGGYKEKQ
;
A
#
# COMPACT_ATOMS: atom_id res chain seq x y z
N MET A 1 4.81 -21.94 -25.92
CA MET A 1 3.87 -21.01 -25.25
C MET A 1 4.50 -20.65 -23.93
N ASN A 2 5.16 -19.52 -23.86
CA ASN A 2 5.90 -19.08 -22.68
C ASN A 2 4.90 -18.47 -21.67
N LYS A 3 4.63 -19.21 -20.60
CA LYS A 3 3.98 -18.64 -19.42
C LYS A 3 5.02 -17.77 -18.71
N THR A 4 5.00 -16.51 -19.02
CA THR A 4 5.72 -15.49 -18.28
C THR A 4 5.15 -15.49 -16.85
N THR A 5 5.86 -16.08 -15.92
CA THR A 5 5.57 -15.95 -14.50
C THR A 5 5.84 -14.48 -14.18
N LYS A 6 4.80 -13.66 -14.26
CA LYS A 6 4.84 -12.31 -13.71
C LYS A 6 4.96 -12.49 -12.22
N THR A 7 6.18 -12.45 -11.75
CA THR A 7 6.47 -12.32 -10.32
C THR A 7 5.72 -11.07 -9.86
N LEU A 8 4.61 -11.31 -9.17
CA LEU A 8 3.79 -10.29 -8.58
C LEU A 8 4.61 -9.69 -7.43
N ALA A 9 5.47 -8.75 -7.78
CA ALA A 9 6.04 -7.81 -6.82
C ALA A 9 4.93 -6.83 -6.39
N LEU A 10 3.80 -7.41 -5.99
CA LEU A 10 2.71 -6.73 -5.32
C LEU A 10 2.97 -6.78 -3.81
N LEU A 11 4.16 -6.35 -3.45
CA LEU A 11 4.32 -5.70 -2.19
C LEU A 11 3.76 -4.31 -2.46
N PHE A 12 2.51 -4.10 -2.07
CA PHE A 12 1.95 -2.77 -1.98
C PHE A 12 2.77 -1.95 -0.99
N THR A 13 3.95 -1.57 -1.41
CA THR A 13 4.60 -0.39 -0.85
C THR A 13 3.96 0.85 -1.46
N ALA A 14 2.75 0.67 -1.97
CA ALA A 14 2.06 1.62 -2.81
C ALA A 14 1.52 2.82 -2.05
N GLY A 15 1.41 2.74 -0.74
CA GLY A 15 1.16 3.95 0.05
C GLY A 15 2.23 5.02 -0.10
N LEU A 16 3.36 4.67 -0.68
CA LEU A 16 4.48 5.56 -0.99
C LEU A 16 4.67 5.74 -2.50
N VAL A 17 3.63 5.58 -3.33
CA VAL A 17 3.68 5.98 -4.74
C VAL A 17 3.69 7.49 -4.83
N LEU A 18 4.78 8.03 -4.43
CA LEU A 18 5.18 9.38 -4.76
C LEU A 18 5.69 9.32 -6.18
N ALA A 19 4.95 9.92 -7.07
CA ALA A 19 5.19 9.98 -8.50
C ALA A 19 6.66 10.28 -8.83
N GLY A 20 7.48 9.24 -8.85
CA GLY A 20 8.86 9.25 -9.34
C GLY A 20 8.85 8.75 -10.77
N CYS A 21 8.82 9.66 -11.72
CA CYS A 21 9.01 9.37 -13.13
C CYS A 21 10.45 8.90 -13.38
N GLY A 22 10.61 7.65 -13.82
CA GLY A 22 11.76 7.25 -14.63
C GLY A 22 12.99 6.71 -13.90
N GLN A 23 13.12 5.39 -13.88
CA GLN A 23 14.44 4.77 -14.09
C GLN A 23 14.27 3.35 -14.65
N LYS A 24 14.85 3.15 -15.84
CA LYS A 24 15.05 1.83 -16.45
C LYS A 24 16.04 1.07 -15.58
N GLN A 25 15.73 -0.16 -15.23
CA GLN A 25 16.69 -1.09 -14.68
C GLN A 25 16.70 -2.36 -15.51
N ASP A 26 17.80 -2.53 -16.24
CA ASP A 26 18.20 -3.78 -16.87
C ASP A 26 18.46 -4.84 -15.79
N SER A 27 17.90 -6.00 -15.96
CA SER A 27 18.19 -7.16 -15.14
C SER A 27 18.48 -8.36 -16.02
N THR A 28 19.76 -8.65 -16.16
CA THR A 28 20.25 -9.95 -16.62
C THR A 28 20.54 -10.82 -15.41
N ALA A 29 19.94 -12.00 -15.33
CA ALA A 29 20.60 -13.24 -14.92
C ALA A 29 19.65 -14.43 -14.91
N THR A 30 20.04 -15.40 -15.69
CA THR A 30 19.54 -16.75 -15.90
C THR A 30 19.84 -17.64 -14.69
N THR A 31 18.92 -18.53 -14.31
CA THR A 31 19.23 -19.94 -14.04
C THR A 31 17.96 -20.78 -14.04
N GLN A 32 17.93 -21.78 -14.92
CA GLN A 32 16.94 -22.84 -15.00
C GLN A 32 17.20 -23.91 -13.95
N VAL A 33 16.15 -24.43 -13.33
CA VAL A 33 16.07 -25.84 -12.94
C VAL A 33 14.65 -26.33 -13.14
N GLN A 34 14.53 -27.43 -13.84
CA GLN A 34 13.35 -28.12 -14.30
C GLN A 34 13.04 -29.30 -13.35
N ALA A 35 11.80 -29.45 -12.91
CA ALA A 35 11.28 -30.72 -12.43
C ALA A 35 9.76 -30.83 -12.58
N LYS A 36 9.39 -31.90 -13.04
CA LYS A 36 8.32 -32.66 -13.63
C LYS A 36 7.00 -32.71 -12.84
N ALA A 37 5.91 -32.79 -13.62
CA ALA A 37 4.52 -32.85 -13.23
C ALA A 37 4.12 -34.15 -12.49
N GLU A 38 3.06 -34.04 -11.67
CA GLU A 38 2.01 -35.06 -11.63
C GLU A 38 0.63 -34.46 -11.31
N THR A 39 -0.35 -34.92 -12.04
CA THR A 39 -1.74 -34.46 -12.12
C THR A 39 -2.57 -35.17 -11.06
N THR A 40 -3.36 -34.44 -10.28
CA THR A 40 -4.54 -35.02 -9.64
C THR A 40 -5.70 -34.03 -9.67
N THR A 41 -6.76 -34.47 -10.36
CA THR A 41 -8.02 -33.73 -10.56
C THR A 41 -8.88 -33.86 -9.30
N ALA A 42 -9.29 -32.75 -8.72
CA ALA A 42 -10.40 -32.67 -7.77
C ALA A 42 -11.31 -31.52 -8.15
N ALA A 43 -12.62 -31.78 -8.19
CA ALA A 43 -13.67 -30.90 -8.64
C ALA A 43 -13.84 -29.65 -7.76
N PRO A 44 -14.30 -28.51 -8.32
CA PRO A 44 -14.43 -27.26 -7.56
C PRO A 44 -15.74 -27.25 -6.75
N THR A 45 -15.61 -27.14 -5.44
CA THR A 45 -16.71 -26.76 -4.56
C THR A 45 -16.80 -25.24 -4.55
N THR A 46 -17.89 -24.70 -5.06
CA THR A 46 -18.20 -23.28 -5.09
C THR A 46 -18.47 -22.80 -3.66
N ALA A 47 -17.49 -22.15 -3.03
CA ALA A 47 -17.70 -21.40 -1.81
C ALA A 47 -18.00 -19.94 -2.16
N THR A 48 -19.19 -19.48 -1.81
CA THR A 48 -19.62 -18.08 -1.93
C THR A 48 -18.70 -17.21 -1.06
N PRO A 49 -18.11 -16.14 -1.57
CA PRO A 49 -17.29 -15.26 -0.75
C PRO A 49 -18.18 -14.49 0.23
N THR A 50 -18.08 -14.80 1.51
CA THR A 50 -18.64 -13.96 2.57
C THR A 50 -17.81 -12.69 2.65
N THR A 51 -18.39 -11.60 2.21
CA THR A 51 -17.82 -10.25 2.35
C THR A 51 -17.70 -9.93 3.85
N ALA A 52 -16.51 -10.05 4.40
CA ALA A 52 -16.21 -9.55 5.74
C ALA A 52 -16.36 -8.03 5.71
N ALA A 53 -17.26 -7.50 6.54
CA ALA A 53 -17.43 -6.06 6.69
C ALA A 53 -16.11 -5.42 7.17
N PRO A 54 -15.74 -4.25 6.65
CA PRO A 54 -14.53 -3.57 7.08
C PRO A 54 -14.62 -3.27 8.57
N THR A 55 -13.67 -3.77 9.34
CA THR A 55 -13.53 -3.42 10.75
C THR A 55 -13.34 -1.91 10.85
N THR A 56 -14.29 -1.24 11.47
CA THR A 56 -14.24 0.21 11.69
C THR A 56 -13.00 0.54 12.50
N VAL A 57 -12.00 1.10 11.86
CA VAL A 57 -10.85 1.70 12.55
C VAL A 57 -11.39 2.81 13.43
N ALA A 58 -11.09 2.77 14.73
CA ALA A 58 -11.48 3.81 15.66
C ALA A 58 -11.06 5.17 15.07
N GLN A 59 -12.05 6.01 14.79
CA GLN A 59 -11.84 7.36 14.27
C GLN A 59 -11.03 8.15 15.31
N ALA A 60 -9.73 8.29 15.06
CA ALA A 60 -8.97 9.34 15.71
C ALA A 60 -9.66 10.67 15.42
N LYS A 61 -9.78 11.54 16.43
CA LYS A 61 -10.38 12.87 16.27
C LYS A 61 -9.79 13.53 15.03
N ASN A 62 -10.65 13.88 14.09
CA ASN A 62 -10.26 14.52 12.85
C ASN A 62 -9.85 15.97 13.16
N ASP A 63 -8.55 16.20 13.40
CA ASP A 63 -7.97 17.54 13.54
C ASP A 63 -7.81 18.25 12.18
N MET A 64 -8.53 17.78 11.15
CA MET A 64 -8.49 18.38 9.82
C MET A 64 -9.28 19.67 9.75
N PRO A 65 -8.84 20.66 8.96
CA PRO A 65 -9.63 21.86 8.69
C PRO A 65 -11.05 21.53 8.28
N ALA A 66 -12.04 22.31 8.73
CA ALA A 66 -13.46 22.04 8.49
C ALA A 66 -13.84 22.04 6.99
N ASP A 67 -13.03 22.69 6.16
CA ASP A 67 -13.17 22.76 4.71
C ASP A 67 -12.25 21.79 3.93
N ALA A 68 -11.57 20.88 4.62
CA ALA A 68 -10.81 19.82 3.97
C ALA A 68 -11.75 18.87 3.20
N LYS A 69 -11.38 18.60 1.96
CA LYS A 69 -12.03 17.62 1.10
C LYS A 69 -11.46 16.23 1.34
N LYS A 70 -12.27 15.22 1.07
CA LYS A 70 -11.90 13.80 1.22
C LYS A 70 -12.12 13.06 -0.09
N THR A 71 -11.16 12.20 -0.46
CA THR A 71 -11.29 11.27 -1.58
C THR A 71 -10.80 9.89 -1.13
N VAL A 72 -11.46 8.83 -1.60
CA VAL A 72 -11.08 7.44 -1.33
C VAL A 72 -10.63 6.78 -2.61
N PHE A 73 -9.52 6.07 -2.54
CA PHE A 73 -8.98 5.27 -3.63
C PHE A 73 -8.89 3.81 -3.20
N GLU A 74 -9.07 2.89 -4.14
CA GLU A 74 -8.89 1.46 -3.92
C GLU A 74 -8.02 0.85 -5.00
N ALA A 75 -7.19 -0.10 -4.58
CA ALA A 75 -6.50 -1.03 -5.45
C ALA A 75 -6.75 -2.46 -4.96
N SER A 76 -6.83 -3.39 -5.88
CA SER A 76 -7.00 -4.81 -5.55
C SER A 76 -6.12 -5.66 -6.44
N ALA A 77 -5.53 -6.68 -5.85
CA ALA A 77 -4.82 -7.73 -6.55
C ALA A 77 -5.17 -9.07 -5.91
N LYS A 78 -4.70 -10.18 -6.50
CA LYS A 78 -4.95 -11.49 -5.96
C LYS A 78 -4.45 -11.60 -4.51
N GLY A 79 -5.35 -11.87 -3.60
CA GLY A 79 -5.06 -12.00 -2.17
C GLY A 79 -4.79 -10.69 -1.42
N GLY A 80 -4.94 -9.54 -2.05
CA GLY A 80 -4.73 -8.26 -1.39
C GLY A 80 -5.66 -7.15 -1.85
N THR A 81 -6.09 -6.31 -0.92
CA THR A 81 -6.83 -5.08 -1.19
C THR A 81 -6.21 -3.94 -0.41
N GLU A 82 -6.20 -2.77 -0.99
CA GLU A 82 -5.75 -1.54 -0.35
C GLU A 82 -6.82 -0.45 -0.50
N THR A 83 -7.17 0.18 0.60
CA THR A 83 -8.05 1.34 0.64
C THR A 83 -7.28 2.53 1.18
N LEU A 84 -7.25 3.59 0.40
CA LEU A 84 -6.53 4.82 0.71
C LEU A 84 -7.52 5.96 0.82
N THR A 85 -7.58 6.59 1.99
CA THR A 85 -8.35 7.81 2.23
C THR A 85 -7.42 9.00 2.27
N VAL A 86 -7.71 10.01 1.46
CA VAL A 86 -6.88 11.21 1.30
C VAL A 86 -7.68 12.44 1.68
N TYR A 87 -7.10 13.31 2.50
CA TYR A 87 -7.65 14.60 2.89
C TYR A 87 -6.80 15.72 2.29
N TYR A 88 -7.43 16.71 1.68
CA TYR A 88 -6.74 17.79 0.99
C TYR A 88 -7.56 19.08 1.01
N LYS A 89 -6.88 20.20 0.80
CA LYS A 89 -7.47 21.53 0.64
C LYS A 89 -6.64 22.31 -0.38
N ASP A 90 -7.29 23.00 -1.34
CA ASP A 90 -6.65 23.86 -2.33
C ASP A 90 -5.40 23.23 -3.00
N ASP A 91 -5.50 21.98 -3.41
CA ASP A 91 -4.43 21.15 -3.97
C ASP A 91 -3.28 20.83 -3.00
N VAL A 92 -3.42 21.12 -1.72
CA VAL A 92 -2.46 20.68 -0.69
C VAL A 92 -2.93 19.37 -0.06
N LEU A 93 -2.09 18.34 -0.10
CA LEU A 93 -2.31 17.09 0.58
C LEU A 93 -2.07 17.28 2.09
N LEU A 94 -3.09 17.01 2.90
CA LEU A 94 -3.05 17.24 4.35
C LEU A 94 -2.82 15.95 5.13
N LYS A 95 -3.54 14.88 4.76
CA LYS A 95 -3.46 13.59 5.46
C LYS A 95 -3.77 12.45 4.51
N GLN A 96 -3.17 11.31 4.78
CA GLN A 96 -3.44 10.03 4.14
C GLN A 96 -3.68 8.97 5.22
N GLU A 97 -4.69 8.15 5.02
CA GLU A 97 -4.97 6.96 5.84
C GLU A 97 -5.05 5.76 4.92
N THR A 98 -4.32 4.69 5.22
CA THR A 98 -4.27 3.50 4.40
C THR A 98 -4.62 2.27 5.22
N VAL A 99 -5.43 1.40 4.62
CA VAL A 99 -5.74 0.06 5.12
C VAL A 99 -5.40 -0.94 4.03
N GLU A 100 -4.46 -1.83 4.31
CA GLU A 100 -4.10 -2.96 3.45
C GLU A 100 -4.60 -4.25 4.11
N VAL A 101 -5.29 -5.08 3.36
CA VAL A 101 -5.80 -6.38 3.83
C VAL A 101 -5.27 -7.47 2.92
N TYR A 102 -4.61 -8.46 3.50
CA TYR A 102 -4.05 -9.61 2.79
C TYR A 102 -4.71 -10.90 3.26
N THR A 103 -5.18 -11.72 2.31
CA THR A 103 -5.59 -13.10 2.54
C THR A 103 -4.42 -14.02 2.23
N LEU A 104 -3.74 -14.52 3.25
CA LEU A 104 -2.45 -15.20 3.13
C LEU A 104 -2.49 -16.41 2.20
N SER A 105 -3.55 -17.22 2.27
CA SER A 105 -3.76 -18.40 1.43
C SER A 105 -3.95 -18.05 -0.06
N GLN A 106 -4.33 -16.83 -0.38
CA GLN A 106 -4.53 -16.34 -1.75
C GLN A 106 -3.28 -15.67 -2.34
N LEU A 107 -2.30 -15.36 -1.50
CA LEU A 107 -1.03 -14.81 -1.96
C LEU A 107 -0.21 -15.93 -2.61
N GLU A 108 0.19 -15.75 -3.87
CA GLU A 108 1.05 -16.70 -4.60
C GLU A 108 2.52 -16.52 -4.20
N VAL A 109 2.78 -16.48 -2.89
CA VAL A 109 4.10 -16.20 -2.33
C VAL A 109 4.37 -17.18 -1.19
N GLU A 110 5.44 -17.95 -1.30
CA GLU A 110 5.89 -18.79 -0.18
C GLU A 110 6.23 -17.94 1.05
N ASN A 111 5.87 -18.42 2.24
CA ASN A 111 6.12 -17.73 3.52
C ASN A 111 5.54 -16.31 3.54
N ALA A 112 4.32 -16.12 2.99
CA ALA A 112 3.68 -14.82 2.83
C ALA A 112 3.62 -14.04 4.16
N LEU A 113 3.23 -14.69 5.26
CA LEU A 113 3.17 -14.06 6.58
C LEU A 113 4.53 -13.51 7.02
N GLU A 114 5.58 -14.32 6.93
CA GLU A 114 6.93 -13.90 7.31
C GLU A 114 7.42 -12.72 6.47
N LYS A 115 7.18 -12.77 5.17
CA LYS A 115 7.54 -11.66 4.26
C LYS A 115 6.81 -10.36 4.60
N LEU A 116 5.51 -10.44 4.88
CA LEU A 116 4.72 -9.28 5.31
C LEU A 116 5.23 -8.74 6.64
N GLN A 117 5.49 -9.59 7.64
CA GLN A 117 6.04 -9.20 8.93
C GLN A 117 7.41 -8.53 8.79
N ASN A 118 8.32 -9.10 7.98
CA ASN A 118 9.63 -8.53 7.73
C ASN A 118 9.55 -7.16 7.04
N ASN A 119 8.65 -7.00 6.06
CA ASN A 119 8.45 -5.73 5.39
C ASN A 119 7.89 -4.67 6.34
N THR A 120 6.89 -5.03 7.15
CA THR A 120 6.31 -4.10 8.12
C THR A 120 7.32 -3.69 9.19
N ALA A 121 8.18 -4.60 9.64
CA ALA A 121 9.26 -4.29 10.56
C ALA A 121 10.27 -3.30 9.95
N ARG A 122 10.64 -3.50 8.68
CA ARG A 122 11.53 -2.57 7.96
C ARG A 122 10.90 -1.20 7.78
N THR A 123 9.62 -1.13 7.43
CA THR A 123 8.89 0.14 7.31
C THR A 123 8.87 0.89 8.64
N LYS A 124 8.54 0.20 9.74
CA LYS A 124 8.58 0.77 11.10
C LYS A 124 9.97 1.29 11.47
N GLU A 125 11.01 0.54 11.17
CA GLU A 125 12.40 0.97 11.47
C GLU A 125 12.80 2.18 10.64
N THR A 126 12.43 2.22 9.35
CA THR A 126 12.75 3.35 8.45
C THR A 126 12.07 4.64 8.91
N LEU A 127 10.82 4.55 9.36
CA LEU A 127 9.98 5.70 9.70
C LEU A 127 9.81 5.90 11.22
N LYS A 128 10.61 5.23 12.05
CA LYS A 128 10.48 5.26 13.52
C LYS A 128 10.50 6.66 14.13
N ASP A 129 11.27 7.58 13.55
CA ASP A 129 11.44 8.94 14.05
C ASP A 129 10.17 9.80 13.87
N PHE A 130 9.22 9.34 13.05
CA PHE A 130 7.94 9.99 12.75
C PHE A 130 6.77 9.38 13.51
N ILE A 131 6.93 8.18 14.13
CA ILE A 131 5.87 7.52 14.90
C ILE A 131 5.43 8.43 16.04
N GLY A 132 4.10 8.69 16.14
CA GLY A 132 3.51 9.62 17.10
C GLY A 132 3.72 11.11 16.77
N LYS A 133 4.39 11.42 15.65
CA LYS A 133 4.66 12.78 15.16
C LYS A 133 4.04 13.02 13.77
N GLY A 134 2.84 12.49 13.57
CA GLY A 134 2.12 12.55 12.30
C GLY A 134 2.20 11.27 11.47
N PHE A 135 2.98 10.27 11.86
CA PHE A 135 2.96 8.94 11.29
C PHE A 135 2.48 7.93 12.34
N GLU A 136 1.46 7.17 11.99
CA GLU A 136 0.95 6.05 12.77
C GLU A 136 1.05 4.78 11.92
N TYR A 137 1.38 3.65 12.56
CA TYR A 137 1.53 2.38 11.87
C TYR A 137 1.16 1.21 12.78
N ASN A 138 0.22 0.39 12.33
CA ASN A 138 -0.24 -0.78 13.05
C ASN A 138 -0.36 -1.99 12.14
N THR A 139 -0.22 -3.20 12.71
CA THR A 139 -0.42 -4.47 12.01
C THR A 139 -1.23 -5.41 12.87
N GLU A 140 -2.12 -6.17 12.26
CA GLU A 140 -2.93 -7.17 12.90
C GLU A 140 -2.89 -8.47 12.08
N HIS A 141 -2.78 -9.62 12.75
CA HIS A 141 -2.87 -10.93 12.12
C HIS A 141 -3.95 -11.76 12.82
N LYS A 142 -4.96 -12.16 12.06
CA LYS A 142 -6.07 -13.02 12.55
C LYS A 142 -6.35 -14.13 11.55
N GLY A 143 -6.01 -15.36 11.90
CA GLY A 143 -6.21 -16.51 11.03
C GLY A 143 -5.48 -16.33 9.70
N ASP A 144 -6.21 -16.36 8.60
CA ASP A 144 -5.67 -16.18 7.23
C ASP A 144 -5.57 -14.72 6.79
N ILE A 145 -5.96 -13.77 7.64
CA ILE A 145 -5.98 -12.33 7.31
C ILE A 145 -4.83 -11.60 8.02
N PHE A 146 -4.04 -10.88 7.23
CA PHE A 146 -3.04 -9.94 7.72
C PHE A 146 -3.43 -8.53 7.31
N THR A 147 -3.59 -7.63 8.28
CA THR A 147 -3.99 -6.24 8.04
C THR A 147 -2.87 -5.29 8.42
N ILE A 148 -2.62 -4.31 7.58
CA ILE A 148 -1.72 -3.19 7.84
C ILE A 148 -2.56 -1.92 7.82
N THR A 149 -2.43 -1.08 8.84
CA THR A 149 -3.03 0.26 8.87
C THR A 149 -1.96 1.29 9.15
N TYR A 150 -1.94 2.34 8.37
CA TYR A 150 -1.04 3.46 8.63
C TYR A 150 -1.63 4.79 8.17
N SER A 151 -1.12 5.86 8.75
CA SER A 151 -1.50 7.20 8.35
C SER A 151 -0.31 8.15 8.36
N PHE A 152 -0.35 9.11 7.44
CA PHE A 152 0.54 10.26 7.41
C PHE A 152 -0.29 11.52 7.58
N ASP A 153 -0.05 12.25 8.65
CA ASP A 153 -0.56 13.61 8.86
C ASP A 153 0.54 14.60 8.45
N TYR A 154 0.48 15.03 7.21
CA TYR A 154 1.50 15.90 6.60
C TYR A 154 1.53 17.31 7.19
N THR A 155 0.53 17.67 7.99
CA THR A 155 0.50 18.93 8.75
C THR A 155 1.36 18.88 10.01
N LYS A 156 1.72 17.66 10.47
CA LYS A 156 2.49 17.41 11.69
C LYS A 156 3.89 16.86 11.42
N ILE A 157 4.09 16.26 10.25
CA ILE A 157 5.36 15.65 9.86
C ILE A 157 6.34 16.71 9.35
N ASP A 158 7.61 16.60 9.74
CA ASP A 158 8.72 17.30 9.10
C ASP A 158 8.96 16.71 7.70
N LEU A 159 8.44 17.40 6.67
CA LEU A 159 8.47 16.92 5.29
C LEU A 159 9.87 16.91 4.68
N ASP A 160 10.76 17.80 5.11
CA ASP A 160 12.15 17.80 4.65
C ASP A 160 12.86 16.51 5.11
N LYS A 161 12.69 16.13 6.39
CA LYS A 161 13.22 14.86 6.91
C LYS A 161 12.54 13.64 6.30
N LEU A 162 11.23 13.71 6.07
CA LEU A 162 10.50 12.61 5.44
C LEU A 162 11.02 12.35 4.02
N LYS A 163 11.33 13.40 3.27
CA LYS A 163 11.91 13.32 1.94
C LYS A 163 13.27 12.59 1.92
N GLU A 164 14.07 12.71 2.99
CA GLU A 164 15.33 11.97 3.12
C GLU A 164 15.10 10.46 3.28
N LYS A 165 13.99 10.07 3.90
CA LYS A 165 13.64 8.65 4.14
C LYS A 165 12.88 8.02 2.99
N ILE A 166 12.16 8.83 2.21
CA ILE A 166 11.30 8.39 1.11
C ILE A 166 11.81 8.99 -0.20
N PRO A 167 12.69 8.26 -0.91
CA PRO A 167 13.16 8.70 -2.23
C PRO A 167 11.96 8.87 -3.19
N GLY A 168 11.90 10.03 -3.84
CA GLY A 168 10.79 10.34 -4.77
C GLY A 168 9.66 11.16 -4.17
N LEU A 169 9.70 11.49 -2.88
CA LEU A 169 8.80 12.49 -2.29
C LEU A 169 9.07 13.86 -2.92
N ASN A 170 8.15 14.32 -3.74
CA ASN A 170 8.26 15.59 -4.43
C ASN A 170 7.51 16.67 -3.66
N LEU A 171 8.25 17.51 -2.97
CA LEU A 171 7.71 18.71 -2.34
C LEU A 171 7.62 19.86 -3.35
N ARG A 172 6.57 20.66 -3.22
CA ARG A 172 6.43 21.95 -3.90
C ARG A 172 7.41 22.98 -3.32
N ASP A 173 7.53 24.13 -3.97
CA ASP A 173 8.41 25.21 -3.50
C ASP A 173 7.99 25.74 -2.11
N ASP A 174 6.70 25.67 -1.79
CA ASP A 174 6.13 26.00 -0.49
C ASP A 174 6.28 24.90 0.55
N LYS A 175 7.05 23.83 0.25
CA LYS A 175 7.28 22.65 1.08
C LYS A 175 6.01 21.85 1.39
N THR A 176 4.98 21.93 0.57
CA THR A 176 3.78 21.11 0.66
C THR A 176 3.80 19.99 -0.36
N LEU A 177 2.86 19.05 -0.22
CA LEU A 177 2.61 17.99 -1.19
C LEU A 177 1.39 18.35 -2.05
N SER A 178 1.49 18.19 -3.37
CA SER A 178 0.38 18.41 -4.29
C SER A 178 -0.58 17.22 -4.26
N TYR A 179 -1.87 17.46 -3.99
CA TYR A 179 -2.91 16.45 -4.08
C TYR A 179 -3.12 15.98 -5.53
N SER A 180 -3.12 16.91 -6.51
CA SER A 180 -3.31 16.54 -7.93
C SER A 180 -2.19 15.64 -8.43
N ALA A 181 -0.93 15.93 -8.11
CA ALA A 181 0.21 15.07 -8.45
C ALA A 181 0.13 13.71 -7.76
N PHE A 182 -0.26 13.68 -6.48
CA PHE A 182 -0.46 12.46 -5.72
C PHE A 182 -1.57 11.59 -6.34
N LYS A 183 -2.74 12.18 -6.62
CA LYS A 183 -3.87 11.51 -7.30
C LYS A 183 -3.45 10.94 -8.65
N GLU A 184 -2.75 11.71 -9.46
CA GLU A 184 -2.25 11.24 -10.77
C GLU A 184 -1.34 10.02 -10.61
N GLY A 185 -0.45 10.02 -9.61
CA GLY A 185 0.42 8.89 -9.28
C GLY A 185 -0.38 7.63 -8.90
N LEU A 186 -1.40 7.78 -8.07
CA LEU A 186 -2.29 6.67 -7.68
C LEU A 186 -3.01 6.07 -8.89
N LEU A 187 -3.62 6.92 -9.74
CA LEU A 187 -4.34 6.46 -10.93
C LEU A 187 -3.41 5.75 -11.91
N LYS A 188 -2.18 6.24 -12.12
CA LYS A 188 -1.14 5.56 -12.90
C LYS A 188 -0.70 4.25 -12.27
N GLY A 189 -0.70 4.16 -10.95
CA GLY A 189 -0.43 2.95 -10.17
C GLY A 189 -1.55 1.92 -10.19
N GLY A 190 -2.69 2.22 -10.84
CA GLY A 190 -3.82 1.29 -10.99
C GLY A 190 -4.89 1.42 -9.91
N TYR A 191 -4.79 2.42 -9.05
CA TYR A 191 -5.87 2.73 -8.11
C TYR A 191 -7.08 3.27 -8.83
N LYS A 192 -8.25 3.05 -8.24
CA LYS A 192 -9.53 3.59 -8.70
C LYS A 192 -10.10 4.50 -7.63
N GLU A 193 -10.53 5.68 -8.05
CA GLU A 193 -11.27 6.59 -7.16
C GLU A 193 -12.66 6.04 -6.91
N LYS A 194 -13.06 5.95 -5.66
CA LYS A 194 -14.43 5.62 -5.26
C LYS A 194 -15.32 6.86 -5.33
N GLN A 195 -16.47 6.67 -5.91
CA GLN A 195 -17.56 7.67 -5.91
C GLN A 195 -18.34 7.59 -4.60
#